data_5692ce4a15fbf8a00e79339c86bc326f
#
_entry.id   5692ce4a15fbf8a00e79339c86bc326f
#
_cell.length_a   1.000
_cell.length_b   1.000
_cell.length_c   1.000
_cell.angle_alpha   90.00
_cell.angle_beta   90.00
_cell.angle_gamma   90.00
#
_symmetry.space_group_name_H-M   'P 1'
#
loop_
_entity.id
_entity.type
_entity.pdbx_description
1 polymer ?
#
loop_
_entity_poly.entity_id
_entity_poly.type
_entity_poly.pdbx_seq_one_letter_code
_entity_poly.pdbx_strand_id
1 'polypeptide(L)'
;NIYVSELFPVWAFMECFRGLSVWERRFYMRKDDNFIMLPTVDFCFAGLMENARVRKGFLAAVMRVSPEKIKETVLLPTILRRESGDGKLGILDVRVVMEDGTQVDIEMQVAYFEHWDKRVLFYLSRIYAGQLRKGEPYDKLKKCIHVSILDFVYFPHDTECCRTIHFRDDKTGEIY
;
A
#
# COMPACT_ATOMS: atom_id res chain seq x y z
N ASN A 1 13.10 -11.20 -5.77
CA ASN A 1 11.98 -10.97 -4.83
C ASN A 1 10.99 -10.01 -5.50
N ILE A 2 10.01 -10.55 -6.20
CA ILE A 2 9.23 -9.74 -7.13
C ILE A 2 7.95 -9.21 -6.51
N TYR A 3 7.34 -9.84 -5.50
CA TYR A 3 6.04 -9.42 -5.01
C TYR A 3 5.87 -9.59 -3.52
N VAL A 4 5.40 -8.55 -2.89
CA VAL A 4 4.88 -8.59 -1.53
C VAL A 4 3.54 -7.90 -1.56
N SER A 5 2.48 -8.59 -1.17
CA SER A 5 1.23 -7.97 -0.77
C SER A 5 1.18 -8.00 0.75
N GLU A 6 1.16 -6.84 1.36
CA GLU A 6 0.97 -6.69 2.79
C GLU A 6 -0.49 -6.35 3.03
N LEU A 7 -1.17 -7.13 3.86
CA LEU A 7 -2.57 -6.92 4.25
C LEU A 7 -2.60 -6.45 5.70
N PHE A 8 -3.15 -5.27 5.93
CA PHE A 8 -3.29 -4.70 7.27
C PHE A 8 -4.75 -4.34 7.53
N PRO A 9 -5.31 -4.66 8.70
CA PRO A 9 -6.56 -4.09 9.13
C PRO A 9 -6.37 -2.61 9.48
N VAL A 10 -7.42 -1.82 9.31
CA VAL A 10 -7.39 -0.37 9.59
C VAL A 10 -6.90 -0.06 11.01
N TRP A 11 -7.26 -0.88 12.02
CA TRP A 11 -6.79 -0.67 13.38
C TRP A 11 -5.26 -0.85 13.52
N ALA A 12 -4.65 -1.80 12.82
CA ALA A 12 -3.18 -1.96 12.82
C ALA A 12 -2.49 -0.81 12.09
N PHE A 13 -3.12 -0.28 11.03
CA PHE A 13 -2.69 0.97 10.40
C PHE A 13 -2.70 2.13 11.40
N MET A 14 -3.75 2.27 12.22
CA MET A 14 -3.84 3.30 13.26
C MET A 14 -2.76 3.15 14.33
N GLU A 15 -2.34 1.92 14.66
CA GLU A 15 -1.24 1.66 15.58
C GLU A 15 0.11 2.21 15.09
N CYS A 16 0.36 2.21 13.78
CA CYS A 16 1.57 2.79 13.20
C CYS A 16 1.72 4.29 13.52
N PHE A 17 0.63 4.96 13.90
CA PHE A 17 0.59 6.38 14.24
C PHE A 17 0.52 6.67 15.75
N ARG A 18 0.55 5.65 16.63
CA ARG A 18 0.47 5.84 18.11
C ARG A 18 1.57 6.74 18.70
N GLY A 19 2.67 6.91 18.04
CA GLY A 19 3.74 7.84 18.46
C GLY A 19 3.47 9.32 18.11
N LEU A 20 2.39 9.63 17.44
CA LEU A 20 1.96 10.99 17.13
C LEU A 20 0.90 11.40 18.13
N SER A 21 1.26 12.18 19.12
CA SER A 21 0.49 12.58 20.33
C SER A 21 -0.92 13.18 20.12
N VAL A 22 -1.40 13.27 18.90
CA VAL A 22 -2.70 13.87 18.53
C VAL A 22 -3.84 12.85 18.39
N TRP A 23 -3.55 11.54 18.39
CA TRP A 23 -4.51 10.51 17.98
C TRP A 23 -5.18 9.76 19.14
N GLU A 24 -4.86 10.04 20.37
CA GLU A 24 -5.25 9.19 21.50
C GLU A 24 -6.70 9.27 21.96
N ARG A 25 -7.54 10.17 21.51
CA ARG A 25 -8.84 10.34 22.17
C ARG A 25 -10.00 10.86 21.37
N ARG A 26 -10.42 10.41 20.23
CA ARG A 26 -11.80 10.72 19.81
C ARG A 26 -12.35 9.87 18.66
N PHE A 27 -12.68 8.64 18.97
CA PHE A 27 -13.71 7.89 18.24
C PHE A 27 -15.12 8.25 18.75
N TYR A 28 -15.43 9.54 18.88
CA TYR A 28 -16.79 9.96 19.16
C TYR A 28 -17.13 11.17 18.29
N MET A 29 -18.10 10.96 17.40
CA MET A 29 -18.77 12.07 16.72
C MET A 29 -19.41 12.99 17.77
N ARG A 30 -18.77 14.10 18.09
CA ARG A 30 -19.40 15.24 18.71
C ARG A 30 -19.58 16.30 17.65
N LYS A 31 -20.78 16.88 17.65
CA LYS A 31 -21.27 17.96 16.83
C LYS A 31 -20.66 19.30 17.30
N ASP A 32 -19.33 19.41 17.33
CA ASP A 32 -18.61 20.61 17.69
C ASP A 32 -17.58 20.96 16.62
N ASP A 33 -17.23 22.22 16.46
CA ASP A 33 -16.44 22.85 15.39
C ASP A 33 -15.03 22.27 15.11
N ASN A 34 -14.66 21.14 15.69
CA ASN A 34 -13.42 20.40 15.48
C ASN A 34 -13.70 19.08 14.73
N PHE A 35 -14.16 19.17 13.49
CA PHE A 35 -14.31 18.01 12.63
C PHE A 35 -12.92 17.45 12.29
N ILE A 36 -12.59 16.27 12.86
CA ILE A 36 -11.39 15.51 12.48
C ILE A 36 -11.82 14.43 11.51
N MET A 37 -11.31 14.51 10.29
CA MET A 37 -11.56 13.52 9.27
C MET A 37 -10.81 12.22 9.57
N LEU A 38 -11.48 11.09 9.36
CA LEU A 38 -10.85 9.78 9.56
C LEU A 38 -9.85 9.49 8.44
N PRO A 39 -8.71 8.86 8.74
CA PRO A 39 -7.75 8.43 7.74
C PRO A 39 -8.29 7.40 6.74
N THR A 40 -9.44 6.79 7.02
CA THR A 40 -10.16 5.89 6.11
C THR A 40 -10.82 6.58 4.92
N VAL A 41 -10.83 7.91 4.92
CA VAL A 41 -11.29 8.71 3.77
C VAL A 41 -10.13 8.93 2.81
N ASP A 42 -10.30 8.54 1.56
CA ASP A 42 -9.24 8.47 0.52
C ASP A 42 -8.36 9.72 0.47
N PHE A 43 -8.97 10.91 0.42
CA PHE A 43 -8.18 12.13 0.32
C PHE A 43 -7.45 12.48 1.64
N CYS A 44 -7.99 12.10 2.79
CA CYS A 44 -7.31 12.26 4.08
C CYS A 44 -6.10 11.35 4.15
N PHE A 45 -6.26 10.10 3.71
CA PHE A 45 -5.19 9.14 3.61
C PHE A 45 -4.09 9.61 2.67
N ALA A 46 -4.45 10.04 1.46
CA ALA A 46 -3.50 10.61 0.50
C ALA A 46 -2.77 11.83 1.08
N GLY A 47 -3.48 12.74 1.74
CA GLY A 47 -2.89 13.91 2.40
C GLY A 47 -1.92 13.56 3.53
N LEU A 48 -2.20 12.50 4.31
CA LEU A 48 -1.26 11.98 5.32
C LEU A 48 0.04 11.48 4.65
N MET A 49 -0.09 10.79 3.51
CA MET A 49 1.04 10.26 2.77
C MET A 49 1.85 11.35 2.03
N GLU A 50 1.32 12.55 1.84
CA GLU A 50 2.08 13.70 1.36
C GLU A 50 3.18 14.12 2.34
N ASN A 51 2.95 13.96 3.65
CA ASN A 51 3.94 14.24 4.66
C ASN A 51 5.05 13.17 4.64
N ALA A 52 6.27 13.57 4.27
CA ALA A 52 7.41 12.65 4.12
C ALA A 52 7.76 11.89 5.41
N ARG A 53 7.60 12.53 6.58
CA ARG A 53 7.86 11.88 7.88
C ARG A 53 6.82 10.81 8.20
N VAL A 54 5.55 11.10 7.95
CA VAL A 54 4.43 10.16 8.14
C VAL A 54 4.61 8.97 7.18
N ARG A 55 4.83 9.26 5.91
CA ARG A 55 5.05 8.25 4.87
C ARG A 55 6.24 7.33 5.20
N LYS A 56 7.35 7.90 5.64
CA LYS A 56 8.54 7.15 6.05
C LYS A 56 8.26 6.25 7.24
N GLY A 57 7.58 6.76 8.27
CA GLY A 57 7.19 5.98 9.44
C GLY A 57 6.24 4.83 9.08
N PHE A 58 5.26 5.10 8.23
CA PHE A 58 4.32 4.09 7.74
C PHE A 58 5.04 2.98 6.97
N LEU A 59 5.87 3.33 5.98
CA LEU A 59 6.62 2.33 5.19
C LEU A 59 7.55 1.49 6.07
N ALA A 60 8.20 2.10 7.07
CA ALA A 60 9.05 1.40 8.01
C ALA A 60 8.27 0.36 8.82
N ALA A 61 7.08 0.73 9.31
CA ALA A 61 6.21 -0.17 10.05
C ALA A 61 5.72 -1.34 9.19
N VAL A 62 5.24 -1.06 7.97
CA VAL A 62 4.80 -2.07 6.99
C VAL A 62 5.92 -3.03 6.66
N MET A 63 7.11 -2.52 6.36
CA MET A 63 8.27 -3.33 5.99
C MET A 63 8.98 -3.97 7.19
N ARG A 64 8.51 -3.70 8.42
CA ARG A 64 9.10 -4.19 9.67
C ARG A 64 10.60 -3.87 9.79
N VAL A 65 10.94 -2.66 9.44
CA VAL A 65 12.31 -2.12 9.53
C VAL A 65 12.33 -0.84 10.37
N SER A 66 13.52 -0.48 10.85
CA SER A 66 13.68 0.81 11.52
C SER A 66 13.47 1.97 10.53
N PRO A 67 12.81 3.09 10.93
CA PRO A 67 12.60 4.25 10.07
C PRO A 67 13.86 4.82 9.44
N GLU A 68 15.01 4.67 10.09
CA GLU A 68 16.32 5.11 9.57
C GLU A 68 16.75 4.33 8.32
N LYS A 69 16.23 3.11 8.13
CA LYS A 69 16.47 2.30 6.93
C LYS A 69 15.68 2.76 5.72
N ILE A 70 14.59 3.50 5.95
CA ILE A 70 13.83 4.13 4.86
C ILE A 70 14.49 5.48 4.58
N LYS A 71 15.24 5.54 3.50
CA LYS A 71 15.91 6.77 3.06
C LYS A 71 14.91 7.74 2.41
N GLU A 72 15.14 8.15 1.18
CA GLU A 72 14.23 9.03 0.47
C GLU A 72 13.04 8.27 -0.13
N THR A 73 11.89 8.92 -0.16
CA THR A 73 10.67 8.43 -0.78
C THR A 73 10.02 9.53 -1.60
N VAL A 74 9.61 9.21 -2.81
CA VAL A 74 8.96 10.15 -3.73
C VAL A 74 7.57 9.63 -4.08
N LEU A 75 6.56 10.50 -4.00
CA LEU A 75 5.22 10.19 -4.50
C LEU A 75 5.22 10.19 -6.03
N LEU A 76 4.58 9.20 -6.61
CA LEU A 76 4.39 9.07 -8.05
C LEU A 76 2.92 9.35 -8.42
N PRO A 77 2.64 9.69 -9.70
CA PRO A 77 1.28 9.78 -10.19
C PRO A 77 0.51 8.46 -9.94
N THR A 78 -0.70 8.57 -9.44
CA THR A 78 -1.56 7.44 -9.08
C THR A 78 -2.33 6.86 -10.28
N ILE A 79 -2.44 7.61 -11.38
CA ILE A 79 -3.12 7.16 -12.58
C ILE A 79 -2.17 6.29 -13.41
N LEU A 80 -2.50 5.00 -13.53
CA LEU A 80 -1.79 4.07 -14.39
C LEU A 80 -2.27 4.23 -15.83
N ARG A 81 -1.34 4.47 -16.76
CA ARG A 81 -1.67 4.63 -18.19
C ARG A 81 -2.37 3.38 -18.73
N ARG A 82 -3.38 3.59 -19.57
CA ARG A 82 -4.01 2.50 -20.31
C ARG A 82 -3.04 1.98 -21.38
N GLU A 83 -2.99 0.68 -21.57
CA GLU A 83 -2.19 0.06 -22.63
C GLU A 83 -2.90 0.17 -24.01
N SER A 84 -4.25 0.24 -23.99
CA SER A 84 -5.10 0.47 -25.14
C SER A 84 -6.22 1.44 -24.78
N GLY A 85 -6.86 2.06 -25.77
CA GLY A 85 -7.96 3.00 -25.54
C GLY A 85 -9.10 2.43 -24.70
N ASP A 86 -9.40 1.13 -24.85
CA ASP A 86 -10.47 0.42 -24.16
C ASP A 86 -9.99 -0.31 -22.89
N GLY A 87 -8.70 -0.22 -22.54
CA GLY A 87 -8.13 -0.86 -21.38
C GLY A 87 -8.69 -0.28 -20.06
N LYS A 88 -8.84 -1.15 -19.04
CA LYS A 88 -9.27 -0.70 -17.72
C LYS A 88 -8.30 0.33 -17.16
N LEU A 89 -8.83 1.47 -16.73
CA LEU A 89 -8.05 2.50 -16.04
C LEU A 89 -7.70 1.98 -14.63
N GLY A 90 -6.42 2.02 -14.28
CA GLY A 90 -5.97 1.80 -12.89
C GLY A 90 -5.82 3.16 -12.21
N ILE A 91 -6.49 3.35 -11.09
CA ILE A 91 -6.29 4.51 -10.22
C ILE A 91 -5.90 3.94 -8.86
N LEU A 92 -4.75 4.38 -8.38
CA LEU A 92 -4.20 3.99 -7.07
C LEU A 92 -4.48 5.09 -6.06
N ASP A 93 -4.56 4.74 -4.77
CA ASP A 93 -4.72 5.75 -3.72
C ASP A 93 -3.40 6.48 -3.48
N VAL A 94 -2.33 5.73 -3.24
CA VAL A 94 -0.99 6.30 -3.01
C VAL A 94 0.07 5.43 -3.70
N ARG A 95 0.96 6.05 -4.45
CA ARG A 95 2.09 5.38 -5.09
C ARG A 95 3.40 6.04 -4.70
N VAL A 96 4.34 5.24 -4.21
CA VAL A 96 5.64 5.70 -3.72
C VAL A 96 6.76 4.98 -4.45
N VAL A 97 7.86 5.67 -4.72
CA VAL A 97 9.14 5.05 -5.08
C VAL A 97 10.17 5.32 -4.00
N MET A 98 10.89 4.28 -3.63
CA MET A 98 11.99 4.35 -2.67
C MET A 98 13.31 4.62 -3.38
N GLU A 99 14.35 4.98 -2.62
CA GLU A 99 15.68 5.30 -3.16
C GLU A 99 16.30 4.17 -3.98
N ASP A 100 16.07 2.91 -3.61
CA ASP A 100 16.54 1.71 -4.34
C ASP A 100 15.74 1.41 -5.60
N GLY A 101 14.72 2.23 -5.90
CA GLY A 101 13.79 2.07 -7.01
C GLY A 101 12.60 1.15 -6.70
N THR A 102 12.50 0.57 -5.51
CA THR A 102 11.31 -0.20 -5.10
C THR A 102 10.07 0.66 -5.21
N GLN A 103 9.04 0.17 -5.89
CA GLN A 103 7.76 0.85 -6.02
C GLN A 103 6.75 0.26 -5.04
N VAL A 104 6.08 1.13 -4.32
CA VAL A 104 5.07 0.75 -3.33
C VAL A 104 3.74 1.38 -3.73
N ASP A 105 2.73 0.55 -3.86
CA ASP A 105 1.33 0.92 -4.03
C ASP A 105 0.60 0.69 -2.71
N ILE A 106 -0.12 1.68 -2.21
CA ILE A 106 -0.81 1.61 -0.93
C ILE A 106 -2.27 1.95 -1.18
N GLU A 107 -3.14 0.99 -0.88
CA GLU A 107 -4.59 1.08 -1.09
C GLU A 107 -5.33 0.97 0.25
N MET A 108 -6.27 1.89 0.48
CA MET A 108 -7.21 1.86 1.60
C MET A 108 -8.57 1.40 1.10
N GLN A 109 -9.04 0.23 1.56
CA GLN A 109 -10.33 -0.31 1.15
C GLN A 109 -11.26 -0.50 2.34
N VAL A 110 -12.30 0.31 2.42
CA VAL A 110 -13.26 0.32 3.52
C VAL A 110 -14.41 -0.66 3.27
N ALA A 111 -14.91 -0.72 2.05
CA ALA A 111 -16.01 -1.63 1.70
C ALA A 111 -15.50 -2.98 1.23
N TYR A 112 -16.17 -4.05 1.67
CA TYR A 112 -15.84 -5.41 1.21
C TYR A 112 -15.86 -5.52 -0.32
N PHE A 113 -14.83 -6.17 -0.86
CA PHE A 113 -14.70 -6.45 -2.29
C PHE A 113 -14.24 -7.89 -2.51
N GLU A 114 -15.12 -8.73 -3.04
CA GLU A 114 -14.91 -10.19 -3.19
C GLU A 114 -13.63 -10.55 -3.98
N HIS A 115 -13.31 -9.77 -5.01
CA HIS A 115 -12.19 -10.04 -5.91
C HIS A 115 -10.98 -9.15 -5.61
N TRP A 116 -10.72 -8.89 -4.32
CA TRP A 116 -9.61 -8.04 -3.89
C TRP A 116 -8.25 -8.59 -4.34
N ASP A 117 -8.04 -9.88 -4.21
CA ASP A 117 -6.84 -10.58 -4.67
C ASP A 117 -6.53 -10.34 -6.15
N LYS A 118 -7.55 -10.42 -7.01
CA LYS A 118 -7.40 -10.15 -8.44
C LYS A 118 -7.09 -8.69 -8.73
N ARG A 119 -7.68 -7.77 -7.97
CA ARG A 119 -7.41 -6.33 -8.08
C ARG A 119 -5.97 -6.01 -7.69
N VAL A 120 -5.50 -6.56 -6.58
CA VAL A 120 -4.12 -6.43 -6.10
C VAL A 120 -3.13 -6.91 -7.18
N LEU A 121 -3.35 -8.12 -7.70
CA LEU A 121 -2.48 -8.68 -8.72
C LEU A 121 -2.51 -7.87 -10.02
N PHE A 122 -3.66 -7.35 -10.41
CA PHE A 122 -3.81 -6.47 -11.58
C PHE A 122 -2.98 -5.19 -11.41
N TYR A 123 -3.05 -4.53 -10.26
CA TYR A 123 -2.28 -3.30 -10.01
C TYR A 123 -0.79 -3.56 -9.92
N LEU A 124 -0.36 -4.59 -9.20
CA LEU A 124 1.05 -5.00 -9.15
C LEU A 124 1.61 -5.28 -10.54
N SER A 125 0.88 -6.04 -11.36
CA SER A 125 1.30 -6.36 -12.73
C SER A 125 1.45 -5.11 -13.59
N ARG A 126 0.53 -4.17 -13.45
CA ARG A 126 0.57 -2.90 -14.19
C ARG A 126 1.75 -2.02 -13.77
N ILE A 127 2.01 -1.92 -12.46
CA ILE A 127 3.15 -1.17 -11.93
C ILE A 127 4.45 -1.81 -12.38
N TYR A 128 4.54 -3.14 -12.30
CA TYR A 128 5.75 -3.88 -12.66
C TYR A 128 6.05 -3.78 -14.14
N ALA A 129 5.09 -4.10 -15.01
CA ALA A 129 5.25 -4.02 -16.45
C ALA A 129 5.49 -2.58 -16.94
N GLY A 130 4.87 -1.61 -16.29
CA GLY A 130 5.01 -0.18 -16.60
C GLY A 130 6.40 0.42 -16.33
N GLN A 131 7.32 -0.33 -15.73
CA GLN A 131 8.69 0.11 -15.49
C GLN A 131 9.54 0.07 -16.76
N LEU A 132 9.20 -0.79 -17.71
CA LEU A 132 9.98 -0.96 -18.94
C LEU A 132 9.30 -0.37 -20.17
N ARG A 133 10.12 0.14 -21.07
CA ARG A 133 9.74 0.49 -22.44
C ARG A 133 10.21 -0.59 -23.41
N LYS A 134 9.65 -0.58 -24.62
CA LYS A 134 10.07 -1.49 -25.69
C LYS A 134 11.60 -1.44 -25.90
N GLY A 135 12.25 -2.59 -25.82
CA GLY A 135 13.68 -2.74 -26.03
C GLY A 135 14.55 -2.52 -24.79
N GLU A 136 13.97 -2.17 -23.64
CA GLU A 136 14.73 -2.10 -22.39
C GLU A 136 14.95 -3.48 -21.78
N PRO A 137 16.12 -3.72 -21.19
CA PRO A 137 16.45 -5.01 -20.58
C PRO A 137 15.72 -5.23 -19.25
N TYR A 138 15.41 -6.48 -18.91
CA TYR A 138 14.63 -6.85 -17.73
C TYR A 138 15.35 -6.63 -16.39
N ASP A 139 16.66 -6.49 -16.38
CA ASP A 139 17.47 -6.19 -15.19
C ASP A 139 17.19 -4.79 -14.59
N LYS A 140 16.55 -3.91 -15.36
CA LYS A 140 16.06 -2.62 -14.86
C LYS A 140 14.84 -2.72 -13.97
N LEU A 141 14.12 -3.85 -14.01
CA LEU A 141 12.92 -4.03 -13.19
C LEU A 141 13.26 -4.00 -11.70
N LYS A 142 12.52 -3.21 -10.97
CA LYS A 142 12.65 -3.06 -9.53
C LYS A 142 11.49 -3.74 -8.83
N LYS A 143 11.71 -4.08 -7.56
CA LYS A 143 10.70 -4.66 -6.70
C LYS A 143 9.42 -3.81 -6.68
N CYS A 144 8.27 -4.48 -6.70
CA CYS A 144 6.97 -3.86 -6.46
C CYS A 144 6.34 -4.46 -5.21
N ILE A 145 5.75 -3.60 -4.40
CA ILE A 145 5.02 -3.97 -3.19
C ILE A 145 3.63 -3.37 -3.30
N HIS A 146 2.60 -4.16 -3.03
CA HIS A 146 1.25 -3.66 -2.82
C HIS A 146 0.90 -3.78 -1.34
N VAL A 147 0.42 -2.71 -0.75
CA VAL A 147 -0.03 -2.65 0.64
C VAL A 147 -1.53 -2.43 0.64
N SER A 148 -2.27 -3.42 1.12
CA SER A 148 -3.72 -3.33 1.29
C SER A 148 -4.06 -3.04 2.75
N ILE A 149 -4.74 -1.93 3.02
CA ILE A 149 -5.29 -1.60 4.33
C ILE A 149 -6.79 -1.84 4.24
N LEU A 150 -7.27 -2.90 4.91
CA LEU A 150 -8.64 -3.38 4.77
C LEU A 150 -9.45 -3.12 6.05
N ASP A 151 -10.61 -2.49 5.91
CA ASP A 151 -11.59 -2.34 7.01
C ASP A 151 -12.66 -3.44 6.97
N PHE A 152 -12.25 -4.65 6.58
CA PHE A 152 -13.08 -5.85 6.59
C PHE A 152 -12.22 -7.11 6.70
N VAL A 153 -12.84 -8.21 7.11
CA VAL A 153 -12.19 -9.53 7.20
C VAL A 153 -12.18 -10.18 5.82
N TYR A 154 -10.99 -10.27 5.21
CA TYR A 154 -10.82 -10.93 3.91
C TYR A 154 -10.51 -12.44 4.05
N PHE A 155 -9.85 -12.83 5.15
CA PHE A 155 -9.55 -14.23 5.48
C PHE A 155 -10.30 -14.65 6.75
N PRO A 156 -11.55 -15.14 6.65
CA PRO A 156 -12.43 -15.34 7.80
C PRO A 156 -11.98 -16.48 8.75
N HIS A 157 -11.08 -17.35 8.30
CA HIS A 157 -10.59 -18.48 9.09
C HIS A 157 -9.23 -18.21 9.76
N ASP A 158 -8.78 -16.97 9.73
CA ASP A 158 -7.49 -16.58 10.25
C ASP A 158 -7.63 -15.52 11.35
N THR A 159 -6.76 -15.63 12.34
CA THR A 159 -6.64 -14.68 13.46
C THR A 159 -5.53 -13.67 13.27
N GLU A 160 -4.66 -13.86 12.25
CA GLU A 160 -3.56 -12.96 11.98
C GLU A 160 -4.05 -11.65 11.36
N CYS A 161 -3.66 -10.55 11.99
CA CYS A 161 -4.05 -9.21 11.52
C CYS A 161 -3.24 -8.73 10.32
N CYS A 162 -2.04 -9.26 10.10
CA CYS A 162 -1.14 -8.83 9.03
C CYS A 162 -0.63 -10.04 8.28
N ARG A 163 -0.60 -9.95 6.95
CA ARG A 163 -0.10 -11.01 6.08
C ARG A 163 0.84 -10.47 5.03
N THR A 164 1.88 -11.25 4.77
CA THR A 164 2.80 -11.03 3.65
C THR A 164 2.62 -12.17 2.66
N ILE A 165 2.33 -11.84 1.41
CA ILE A 165 2.09 -12.80 0.33
C ILE A 165 3.20 -12.65 -0.71
N HIS A 166 3.81 -13.77 -1.09
CA HIS A 166 4.88 -13.84 -2.09
C HIS A 166 4.59 -14.92 -3.13
N PHE A 167 5.16 -14.78 -4.31
CA PHE A 167 5.32 -15.92 -5.21
C PHE A 167 6.35 -16.87 -4.64
N ARG A 168 6.03 -18.16 -4.66
CA ARG A 168 6.88 -19.22 -4.13
C ARG A 168 6.95 -20.39 -5.09
N ASP A 169 8.05 -21.12 -5.05
CA ASP A 169 8.14 -22.46 -5.62
C ASP A 169 7.31 -23.41 -4.77
N ASP A 170 6.38 -24.15 -5.40
CA ASP A 170 5.45 -25.04 -4.70
C ASP A 170 6.15 -26.27 -4.07
N LYS A 171 7.35 -26.64 -4.54
CA LYS A 171 8.09 -27.79 -4.03
C LYS A 171 9.04 -27.42 -2.92
N THR A 172 9.77 -26.31 -3.09
CA THR A 172 10.82 -25.91 -2.14
C THR A 172 10.33 -24.91 -1.11
N GLY A 173 9.23 -24.20 -1.40
CA GLY A 173 8.74 -23.09 -0.60
C GLY A 173 9.60 -21.83 -0.71
N GLU A 174 10.61 -21.83 -1.58
CA GLU A 174 11.46 -20.67 -1.80
C GLU A 174 10.68 -19.50 -2.41
N ILE A 175 11.00 -18.30 -1.95
CA ILE A 175 10.42 -17.07 -2.50
C ILE A 175 11.09 -16.77 -3.84
N TYR A 176 10.27 -16.65 -4.87
CA TYR A 176 10.70 -16.35 -6.23
C TYR A 176 11.12 -14.90 -6.41
#